data_d7cb1ad69ba2eeac55a0499f7e8b27eb
#
_entry.id   d7cb1ad69ba2eeac55a0499f7e8b27eb
#
_cell.length_a   1.000
_cell.length_b   1.000
_cell.length_c   1.000
_cell.angle_alpha   90.00
_cell.angle_beta   90.00
_cell.angle_gamma   90.00
#
_symmetry.space_group_name_H-M   'P 1'
#
loop_
_entity.id
_entity.type
_entity.pdbx_description
1 polymer ?
#
loop_
_entity_poly.entity_id
_entity_poly.type
_entity_poly.pdbx_seq_one_letter_code
_entity_poly.pdbx_strand_id
1 'polypeptide(L)'
;MSYVFPPPPRVSVPVFGTDDLFPVRRVYCVGRNYADHAAEMGADTREAPFFFSKPADALVPGGGDVCYPPATGNLQHEVELVVALAGGGANILPAQALDWVYGYAVGLDLTRRDLQQRAKDKGHPWDMAKGFDQSAPIGDIHPGAAVGHPTRGAIWLKVNGDLRQSGDLEQMSWKVAEVIANLSTYVALAAGDLIFTGTPAGVSAVVRGEVLTAG
;
A
#
# COMPACT_ATOMS: atom_id res chain seq x y z
N MET A 1 -24.59 -25.76 5.16
CA MET A 1 -23.24 -25.97 5.74
C MET A 1 -23.12 -25.08 6.97
N SER A 2 -22.60 -25.60 8.07
CA SER A 2 -22.35 -24.82 9.30
C SER A 2 -20.86 -24.58 9.46
N TYR A 3 -20.51 -23.42 9.97
CA TYR A 3 -19.12 -23.11 10.34
C TYR A 3 -18.83 -23.61 11.76
N VAL A 4 -17.60 -23.98 12.05
CA VAL A 4 -17.15 -24.40 13.39
C VAL A 4 -17.24 -23.23 14.39
N PHE A 5 -17.00 -22.02 13.91
CA PHE A 5 -17.23 -20.75 14.61
C PHE A 5 -17.71 -19.69 13.59
N PRO A 6 -18.35 -18.60 14.00
CA PRO A 6 -18.77 -17.56 13.08
C PRO A 6 -17.60 -17.05 12.25
N PRO A 7 -17.74 -16.92 10.90
CA PRO A 7 -16.66 -16.34 10.10
C PRO A 7 -16.43 -14.89 10.52
N PRO A 8 -15.17 -14.41 10.48
CA PRO A 8 -14.91 -13.00 10.72
C PRO A 8 -15.63 -12.13 9.69
N PRO A 9 -16.01 -10.89 10.03
CA PRO A 9 -16.57 -9.96 9.08
C PRO A 9 -15.59 -9.71 7.94
N ARG A 10 -16.12 -9.47 6.73
CA ARG A 10 -15.27 -9.13 5.59
C ARG A 10 -14.63 -7.77 5.84
N VAL A 11 -13.31 -7.70 5.70
CA VAL A 11 -12.59 -6.44 5.72
C VAL A 11 -13.06 -5.57 4.55
N SER A 12 -13.36 -4.30 4.82
CA SER A 12 -13.86 -3.36 3.82
C SER A 12 -13.31 -1.97 4.08
N VAL A 13 -13.18 -1.17 3.04
CA VAL A 13 -12.73 0.23 3.09
C VAL A 13 -13.89 1.12 2.68
N PRO A 14 -14.20 2.22 3.41
CA PRO A 14 -15.23 3.17 3.00
C PRO A 14 -14.95 3.78 1.62
N VAL A 15 -16.02 4.10 0.90
CA VAL A 15 -15.95 4.81 -0.37
C VAL A 15 -16.33 6.27 -0.15
N PHE A 16 -15.41 7.18 -0.47
CA PHE A 16 -15.59 8.61 -0.25
C PHE A 16 -16.87 9.14 -0.92
N GLY A 17 -17.66 9.88 -0.14
CA GLY A 17 -18.88 10.53 -0.60
C GLY A 17 -20.10 9.62 -0.78
N THR A 18 -20.03 8.36 -0.30
CA THR A 18 -21.15 7.41 -0.32
C THR A 18 -21.22 6.64 1.00
N ASP A 19 -22.29 5.84 1.18
CA ASP A 19 -22.40 4.88 2.29
C ASP A 19 -21.87 3.49 1.89
N ASP A 20 -21.26 3.35 0.71
CA ASP A 20 -20.76 2.08 0.19
C ASP A 20 -19.44 1.68 0.85
N LEU A 21 -19.25 0.37 0.94
CA LEU A 21 -18.01 -0.25 1.39
C LEU A 21 -17.37 -1.06 0.27
N PHE A 22 -16.10 -0.82 0.00
CA PHE A 22 -15.30 -1.62 -0.92
C PHE A 22 -14.80 -2.88 -0.22
N PRO A 23 -15.25 -4.09 -0.61
CA PRO A 23 -14.87 -5.34 0.04
C PRO A 23 -13.46 -5.75 -0.37
N VAL A 24 -12.56 -5.91 0.60
CA VAL A 24 -11.17 -6.25 0.32
C VAL A 24 -10.99 -7.77 0.17
N ARG A 25 -10.22 -8.16 -0.84
CA ARG A 25 -9.81 -9.54 -1.11
C ARG A 25 -8.36 -9.80 -0.72
N ARG A 26 -7.42 -9.06 -1.30
CA ARG A 26 -5.98 -9.18 -1.07
C ARG A 26 -5.34 -7.80 -1.06
N VAL A 27 -4.20 -7.70 -0.38
CA VAL A 27 -3.36 -6.48 -0.36
C VAL A 27 -1.99 -6.84 -0.90
N TYR A 28 -1.63 -6.24 -2.02
CA TYR A 28 -0.30 -6.30 -2.62
C TYR A 28 0.44 -4.99 -2.40
N CYS A 29 1.74 -5.06 -2.30
CA CYS A 29 2.61 -3.90 -2.14
C CYS A 29 3.76 -3.99 -3.12
N VAL A 30 4.16 -2.85 -3.70
CA VAL A 30 5.29 -2.73 -4.63
C VAL A 30 6.52 -2.26 -3.86
N GLY A 31 7.61 -2.98 -3.95
CA GLY A 31 8.87 -2.53 -3.37
C GLY A 31 9.64 -1.58 -4.30
N ARG A 32 10.15 -0.46 -3.75
CA ARG A 32 11.08 0.47 -4.41
C ARG A 32 10.56 1.09 -5.72
N ASN A 33 9.39 1.70 -5.68
CA ASN A 33 8.77 2.28 -6.89
C ASN A 33 8.99 3.80 -7.05
N TYR A 34 9.83 4.44 -6.25
CA TYR A 34 10.22 5.84 -6.44
C TYR A 34 11.73 5.93 -6.61
N ALA A 35 12.17 6.68 -7.63
CA ALA A 35 13.57 6.76 -8.03
C ALA A 35 14.49 7.25 -6.88
N ASP A 36 14.09 8.30 -6.18
CA ASP A 36 14.86 8.85 -5.07
C ASP A 36 14.96 7.88 -3.89
N HIS A 37 13.86 7.20 -3.57
CA HIS A 37 13.87 6.16 -2.53
C HIS A 37 14.70 4.95 -2.96
N ALA A 38 14.67 4.56 -4.22
CA ALA A 38 15.53 3.50 -4.76
C ALA A 38 17.02 3.89 -4.67
N ALA A 39 17.35 5.15 -4.98
CA ALA A 39 18.72 5.67 -4.88
C ALA A 39 19.22 5.71 -3.42
N GLU A 40 18.39 6.14 -2.46
CA GLU A 40 18.71 6.06 -1.01
C GLU A 40 19.03 4.62 -0.57
N MET A 41 18.41 3.64 -1.21
CA MET A 41 18.59 2.21 -0.93
C MET A 41 19.66 1.55 -1.80
N GLY A 42 20.34 2.30 -2.69
CA GLY A 42 21.41 1.82 -3.56
C GLY A 42 20.92 0.85 -4.67
N ALA A 43 19.66 0.97 -5.11
CA ALA A 43 19.06 0.10 -6.11
C ALA A 43 18.96 0.76 -7.50
N ASP A 44 18.92 -0.06 -8.57
CA ASP A 44 18.64 0.40 -9.92
C ASP A 44 17.15 0.81 -10.03
N THR A 45 16.91 2.01 -10.55
CA THR A 45 15.56 2.60 -10.68
C THR A 45 14.69 1.94 -11.76
N ARG A 46 15.28 1.10 -12.62
CA ARG A 46 14.61 0.38 -13.71
C ARG A 46 14.61 -1.14 -13.54
N GLU A 47 15.07 -1.65 -12.40
CA GLU A 47 14.88 -3.05 -12.06
C GLU A 47 13.38 -3.39 -12.05
N ALA A 48 13.02 -4.60 -12.48
CA ALA A 48 11.63 -5.05 -12.47
C ALA A 48 11.01 -4.90 -11.07
N PRO A 49 9.74 -4.44 -10.95
CA PRO A 49 9.12 -4.28 -9.66
C PRO A 49 9.01 -5.64 -8.98
N PHE A 50 9.29 -5.68 -7.69
CA PHE A 50 9.00 -6.85 -6.89
C PHE A 50 7.82 -6.58 -5.95
N PHE A 51 7.14 -7.65 -5.57
CA PHE A 51 5.92 -7.57 -4.80
C PHE A 51 6.03 -8.36 -3.50
N PHE A 52 5.34 -7.86 -2.49
CA PHE A 52 5.05 -8.57 -1.26
C PHE A 52 3.58 -8.34 -0.89
N SER A 53 3.09 -9.04 0.12
CA SER A 53 1.68 -8.93 0.52
C SER A 53 1.56 -8.51 1.97
N LYS A 54 0.44 -7.85 2.29
CA LYS A 54 -0.07 -7.72 3.64
C LYS A 54 -1.36 -8.52 3.74
N PRO A 55 -1.68 -9.14 4.89
CA PRO A 55 -2.99 -9.74 5.09
C PRO A 55 -4.08 -8.65 5.04
N ALA A 56 -5.26 -8.99 4.54
CA ALA A 56 -6.34 -8.00 4.40
C ALA A 56 -6.78 -7.43 5.75
N ASP A 57 -6.72 -8.22 6.82
CA ASP A 57 -7.03 -7.82 8.19
C ASP A 57 -5.94 -6.95 8.87
N ALA A 58 -4.82 -6.70 8.18
CA ALA A 58 -3.86 -5.67 8.59
C ALA A 58 -4.32 -4.24 8.28
N LEU A 59 -5.40 -4.08 7.50
CA LEU A 59 -5.94 -2.75 7.16
C LEU A 59 -6.57 -2.08 8.38
N VAL A 60 -6.38 -0.75 8.48
CA VAL A 60 -7.08 0.13 9.42
C VAL A 60 -7.80 1.21 8.60
N PRO A 61 -9.07 0.97 8.21
CA PRO A 61 -9.82 1.90 7.37
C PRO A 61 -10.22 3.17 8.11
N GLY A 62 -10.35 4.28 7.35
CA GLY A 62 -10.87 5.55 7.85
C GLY A 62 -9.97 6.31 8.83
N GLY A 63 -8.74 5.89 9.00
CA GLY A 63 -7.83 6.41 10.01
C GLY A 63 -8.18 5.89 11.41
N GLY A 64 -7.43 6.31 12.41
CA GLY A 64 -7.63 5.92 13.81
C GLY A 64 -6.33 5.50 14.48
N ASP A 65 -6.45 5.04 15.72
CA ASP A 65 -5.30 4.63 16.51
C ASP A 65 -4.72 3.31 16.00
N VAL A 66 -3.40 3.29 15.84
CA VAL A 66 -2.63 2.08 15.51
C VAL A 66 -1.81 1.68 16.73
N CYS A 67 -1.98 0.45 17.18
CA CYS A 67 -1.16 -0.08 18.25
C CYS A 67 0.30 -0.19 17.80
N TYR A 68 1.21 0.41 18.56
CA TYR A 68 2.63 0.24 18.27
C TYR A 68 3.00 -1.25 18.37
N PRO A 69 3.48 -1.87 17.28
CA PRO A 69 3.62 -3.32 17.21
C PRO A 69 4.69 -3.85 18.18
N PRO A 70 4.55 -5.09 18.66
CA PRO A 70 5.58 -5.75 19.43
C PRO A 70 6.78 -6.14 18.56
N ALA A 71 7.86 -6.58 19.17
CA ALA A 71 9.06 -7.16 18.56
C ALA A 71 9.83 -6.20 17.61
N THR A 72 9.63 -4.89 17.74
CA THR A 72 10.39 -3.88 17.00
C THR A 72 10.76 -2.69 17.90
N GLY A 73 11.92 -2.12 17.66
CA GLY A 73 12.34 -0.83 18.18
C GLY A 73 12.41 0.24 17.08
N ASN A 74 12.01 -0.09 15.85
CA ASN A 74 12.13 0.81 14.70
C ASN A 74 10.95 0.61 13.73
N LEU A 75 9.78 1.12 14.13
CA LEU A 75 8.61 1.22 13.27
C LEU A 75 8.76 2.46 12.37
N GLN A 76 8.59 2.29 11.07
CA GLN A 76 8.68 3.38 10.10
C GLN A 76 7.41 3.51 9.28
N HIS A 77 7.09 4.75 8.88
CA HIS A 77 6.00 5.08 7.97
C HIS A 77 6.47 5.05 6.50
N GLU A 78 5.58 4.68 5.61
CA GLU A 78 5.74 4.77 4.16
C GLU A 78 4.38 5.19 3.59
N VAL A 79 4.23 6.46 3.16
CA VAL A 79 2.99 6.93 2.53
C VAL A 79 2.93 6.47 1.07
N GLU A 80 1.77 5.95 0.65
CA GLU A 80 1.60 5.37 -0.67
C GLU A 80 0.25 5.70 -1.28
N LEU A 81 0.21 5.88 -2.61
CA LEU A 81 -1.02 5.76 -3.36
C LEU A 81 -1.46 4.29 -3.32
N VAL A 82 -2.74 4.06 -3.04
CA VAL A 82 -3.34 2.72 -3.06
C VAL A 82 -4.33 2.65 -4.20
N VAL A 83 -4.21 1.61 -5.02
CA VAL A 83 -5.12 1.33 -6.14
C VAL A 83 -6.09 0.23 -5.72
N ALA A 84 -7.39 0.49 -5.88
CA ALA A 84 -8.46 -0.48 -5.63
C ALA A 84 -8.99 -1.04 -6.96
N LEU A 85 -9.09 -2.35 -7.10
CA LEU A 85 -9.50 -3.00 -8.35
C LEU A 85 -10.97 -3.46 -8.30
N ALA A 86 -11.75 -3.11 -9.33
CA ALA A 86 -13.13 -3.59 -9.55
C ALA A 86 -13.19 -4.94 -10.27
N GLY A 87 -12.06 -5.41 -10.79
CA GLY A 87 -11.95 -6.63 -11.56
C GLY A 87 -10.48 -6.98 -11.80
N GLY A 88 -10.21 -7.78 -12.83
CA GLY A 88 -8.84 -8.14 -13.15
C GLY A 88 -8.75 -9.35 -14.07
N GLY A 89 -7.66 -10.08 -13.91
CA GLY A 89 -7.31 -11.26 -14.69
C GLY A 89 -5.83 -11.58 -14.54
N ALA A 90 -5.35 -12.50 -15.35
CA ALA A 90 -3.93 -12.80 -15.48
C ALA A 90 -3.40 -12.21 -16.81
N ASN A 91 -2.13 -11.81 -16.85
CA ASN A 91 -1.46 -11.26 -18.03
C ASN A 91 -2.18 -10.06 -18.65
N ILE A 92 -2.62 -9.12 -17.81
CA ILE A 92 -3.31 -7.90 -18.23
C ILE A 92 -2.31 -7.03 -19.01
N LEU A 93 -2.73 -6.53 -20.18
CA LEU A 93 -1.90 -5.60 -20.94
C LEU A 93 -1.91 -4.20 -20.30
N PRO A 94 -0.79 -3.47 -20.29
CA PRO A 94 -0.73 -2.12 -19.71
C PRO A 94 -1.82 -1.17 -20.24
N ALA A 95 -2.16 -1.26 -21.53
CA ALA A 95 -3.20 -0.45 -22.16
C ALA A 95 -4.63 -0.72 -21.64
N GLN A 96 -4.85 -1.86 -20.99
CA GLN A 96 -6.15 -2.28 -20.44
C GLN A 96 -6.17 -2.23 -18.92
N ALA A 97 -5.04 -1.98 -18.29
CA ALA A 97 -4.89 -2.13 -16.84
C ALA A 97 -5.77 -1.15 -16.04
N LEU A 98 -5.92 0.07 -16.53
CA LEU A 98 -6.71 1.10 -15.86
C LEU A 98 -8.23 0.84 -15.95
N ASP A 99 -8.70 0.06 -16.90
CA ASP A 99 -10.12 -0.33 -17.02
C ASP A 99 -10.60 -1.16 -15.80
N TRP A 100 -9.67 -1.78 -15.09
CA TRP A 100 -9.93 -2.60 -13.89
C TRP A 100 -9.89 -1.80 -12.59
N VAL A 101 -9.51 -0.52 -12.62
CA VAL A 101 -9.38 0.32 -11.43
C VAL A 101 -10.75 0.84 -11.01
N TYR A 102 -11.16 0.53 -9.77
CA TYR A 102 -12.33 1.12 -9.12
C TYR A 102 -12.04 2.54 -8.64
N GLY A 103 -10.87 2.74 -8.00
CA GLY A 103 -10.52 4.02 -7.40
C GLY A 103 -9.17 4.01 -6.70
N TYR A 104 -8.94 5.07 -5.94
CA TYR A 104 -7.66 5.35 -5.29
C TYR A 104 -7.85 5.79 -3.86
N ALA A 105 -6.88 5.48 -3.01
CA ALA A 105 -6.81 5.95 -1.63
C ALA A 105 -5.38 6.36 -1.28
N VAL A 106 -5.19 7.01 -0.15
CA VAL A 106 -3.89 7.17 0.49
C VAL A 106 -3.77 6.12 1.59
N GLY A 107 -2.66 5.40 1.63
CA GLY A 107 -2.38 4.40 2.65
C GLY A 107 -0.99 4.53 3.23
N LEU A 108 -0.76 3.83 4.33
CA LEU A 108 0.54 3.74 4.99
C LEU A 108 1.01 2.28 4.98
N ASP A 109 2.17 2.00 4.37
CA ASP A 109 2.85 0.71 4.50
C ASP A 109 3.78 0.75 5.72
N LEU A 110 3.19 0.56 6.93
CA LEU A 110 3.97 0.54 8.16
C LEU A 110 4.93 -0.65 8.17
N THR A 111 6.18 -0.36 8.55
CA THR A 111 7.29 -1.30 8.43
C THR A 111 8.06 -1.43 9.74
N ARG A 112 8.20 -2.65 10.26
CA ARG A 112 9.19 -2.98 11.29
C ARG A 112 10.57 -3.04 10.63
N ARG A 113 11.25 -1.90 10.55
CA ARG A 113 12.47 -1.74 9.73
C ARG A 113 13.63 -2.62 10.18
N ASP A 114 13.78 -2.81 11.47
CA ASP A 114 14.79 -3.70 12.05
C ASP A 114 14.55 -5.16 11.68
N LEU A 115 13.29 -5.61 11.62
CA LEU A 115 12.96 -6.96 11.15
C LEU A 115 13.19 -7.12 9.65
N GLN A 116 12.81 -6.09 8.87
CA GLN A 116 13.04 -6.09 7.43
C GLN A 116 14.54 -6.16 7.12
N GLN A 117 15.38 -5.40 7.83
CA GLN A 117 16.82 -5.43 7.63
C GLN A 117 17.38 -6.82 7.93
N ARG A 118 17.00 -7.41 9.05
CA ARG A 118 17.39 -8.80 9.40
C ARG A 118 16.96 -9.82 8.34
N ALA A 119 15.76 -9.64 7.77
CA ALA A 119 15.28 -10.52 6.70
C ALA A 119 16.10 -10.34 5.41
N LYS A 120 16.43 -9.10 5.02
CA LYS A 120 17.32 -8.82 3.89
C LYS A 120 18.71 -9.46 4.06
N ASP A 121 19.32 -9.27 5.21
CA ASP A 121 20.67 -9.79 5.50
C ASP A 121 20.76 -11.32 5.40
N LYS A 122 19.64 -12.00 5.68
CA LYS A 122 19.56 -13.47 5.69
C LYS A 122 18.84 -14.09 4.49
N GLY A 123 18.36 -13.29 3.56
CA GLY A 123 17.53 -13.77 2.45
C GLY A 123 16.19 -14.37 2.88
N HIS A 124 15.63 -13.91 4.02
CA HIS A 124 14.34 -14.37 4.54
C HIS A 124 13.17 -13.55 3.99
N PRO A 125 11.93 -14.11 3.99
CA PRO A 125 10.71 -13.38 3.66
C PRO A 125 10.49 -12.15 4.57
N TRP A 126 9.79 -11.13 4.05
CA TRP A 126 9.50 -9.89 4.76
C TRP A 126 8.21 -9.90 5.58
N ASP A 127 7.48 -11.01 5.59
CA ASP A 127 6.14 -11.13 6.17
C ASP A 127 6.07 -10.58 7.60
N MET A 128 6.99 -10.95 8.47
CA MET A 128 7.00 -10.47 9.86
C MET A 128 7.35 -8.98 9.98
N ALA A 129 7.97 -8.40 8.96
CA ALA A 129 8.31 -6.99 8.92
C ALA A 129 7.20 -6.12 8.32
N LYS A 130 6.40 -6.68 7.40
CA LYS A 130 5.44 -5.97 6.57
C LYS A 130 3.97 -6.39 6.82
N GLY A 131 3.70 -7.66 7.15
CA GLY A 131 2.37 -8.23 7.28
C GLY A 131 1.91 -8.43 8.72
N PHE A 132 2.13 -7.45 9.60
CA PHE A 132 1.68 -7.49 11.00
C PHE A 132 0.35 -6.76 11.20
N ASP A 133 -0.29 -7.00 12.33
CA ASP A 133 -1.58 -6.40 12.69
C ASP A 133 -1.54 -4.88 12.60
N GLN A 134 -2.55 -4.28 11.97
CA GLN A 134 -2.69 -2.84 11.78
C GLN A 134 -1.53 -2.19 10.98
N SER A 135 -0.84 -2.97 10.17
CA SER A 135 0.31 -2.46 9.39
C SER A 135 -0.07 -1.69 8.12
N ALA A 136 -1.35 -1.54 7.82
CA ALA A 136 -1.85 -0.88 6.61
C ALA A 136 -3.01 0.09 6.88
N PRO A 137 -2.78 1.20 7.61
CA PRO A 137 -3.76 2.29 7.67
C PRO A 137 -4.10 2.79 6.26
N ILE A 138 -5.40 3.03 6.00
CA ILE A 138 -5.88 3.46 4.69
C ILE A 138 -7.04 4.44 4.85
N GLY A 139 -7.02 5.51 4.06
CA GLY A 139 -8.15 6.43 3.93
C GLY A 139 -9.27 5.89 3.05
N ASP A 140 -10.33 6.67 2.87
CA ASP A 140 -11.44 6.32 2.01
C ASP A 140 -11.00 6.18 0.55
N ILE A 141 -11.66 5.27 -0.18
CA ILE A 141 -11.40 5.09 -1.61
C ILE A 141 -12.19 6.13 -2.40
N HIS A 142 -11.49 6.96 -3.16
CA HIS A 142 -12.07 7.90 -4.12
C HIS A 142 -12.30 7.19 -5.46
N PRO A 143 -13.55 7.08 -5.95
CA PRO A 143 -13.84 6.41 -7.21
C PRO A 143 -13.12 7.04 -8.40
N GLY A 144 -12.51 6.21 -9.25
CA GLY A 144 -11.83 6.66 -10.47
C GLY A 144 -12.73 7.44 -11.41
N ALA A 145 -14.03 7.15 -11.42
CA ALA A 145 -15.03 7.93 -12.17
C ALA A 145 -15.11 9.39 -11.72
N ALA A 146 -14.78 9.69 -10.46
CA ALA A 146 -14.81 11.06 -9.92
C ALA A 146 -13.45 11.77 -10.03
N VAL A 147 -12.34 11.04 -9.82
CA VAL A 147 -10.99 11.64 -9.74
C VAL A 147 -10.12 11.37 -10.97
N GLY A 148 -10.57 10.52 -11.89
CA GLY A 148 -9.79 10.05 -13.03
C GLY A 148 -8.69 9.08 -12.61
N HIS A 149 -7.65 8.97 -13.44
CA HIS A 149 -6.46 8.17 -13.17
C HIS A 149 -5.26 9.11 -12.96
N PRO A 150 -4.91 9.44 -11.69
CA PRO A 150 -3.86 10.41 -11.42
C PRO A 150 -2.49 9.83 -11.83
N THR A 151 -1.76 10.61 -12.64
CA THR A 151 -0.37 10.32 -13.06
C THR A 151 0.63 11.29 -12.46
N ARG A 152 0.16 12.34 -11.82
CA ARG A 152 0.89 13.41 -11.15
C ARG A 152 0.07 13.95 -9.99
N GLY A 153 0.70 14.62 -9.06
CA GLY A 153 0.07 15.22 -7.90
C GLY A 153 0.89 14.94 -6.65
N ALA A 154 0.79 15.83 -5.68
CA ALA A 154 1.53 15.69 -4.43
C ALA A 154 1.09 14.46 -3.66
N ILE A 155 2.07 13.74 -3.09
CA ILE A 155 1.87 12.73 -2.07
C ILE A 155 2.77 13.10 -0.88
N TRP A 156 2.22 13.15 0.31
CA TRP A 156 2.95 13.64 1.47
C TRP A 156 2.53 12.97 2.77
N LEU A 157 3.42 13.03 3.76
CA LEU A 157 3.15 12.59 5.13
C LEU A 157 3.78 13.56 6.13
N LYS A 158 3.03 13.87 7.19
CA LYS A 158 3.48 14.65 8.34
C LYS A 158 3.40 13.80 9.61
N VAL A 159 4.35 14.01 10.53
CA VAL A 159 4.35 13.47 11.88
C VAL A 159 4.27 14.64 12.86
N ASN A 160 3.25 14.68 13.70
CA ASN A 160 2.95 15.79 14.64
C ASN A 160 2.92 17.17 13.93
N GLY A 161 2.50 17.22 12.66
CA GLY A 161 2.46 18.44 11.84
C GLY A 161 3.73 18.72 11.03
N ASP A 162 4.85 18.09 11.35
CA ASP A 162 6.12 18.25 10.63
C ASP A 162 6.14 17.38 9.36
N LEU A 163 6.46 17.97 8.22
CA LEU A 163 6.57 17.25 6.94
C LEU A 163 7.75 16.28 6.99
N ARG A 164 7.50 15.01 6.74
CA ARG A 164 8.49 13.93 6.71
C ARG A 164 8.69 13.34 5.32
N GLN A 165 7.60 13.08 4.61
CA GLN A 165 7.67 12.62 3.22
C GLN A 165 6.94 13.61 2.32
N SER A 166 7.52 13.88 1.15
CA SER A 166 6.94 14.70 0.11
C SER A 166 7.45 14.22 -1.24
N GLY A 167 6.54 13.95 -2.16
CA GLY A 167 6.85 13.51 -3.51
C GLY A 167 5.73 13.88 -4.47
N ASP A 168 5.89 13.46 -5.71
CA ASP A 168 4.87 13.56 -6.75
C ASP A 168 4.63 12.18 -7.36
N LEU A 169 3.37 11.86 -7.71
CA LEU A 169 3.01 10.59 -8.34
C LEU A 169 3.74 10.36 -9.67
N GLU A 170 4.17 11.44 -10.35
CA GLU A 170 4.96 11.32 -11.57
C GLU A 170 6.38 10.76 -11.34
N GLN A 171 6.88 10.78 -10.10
CA GLN A 171 8.18 10.21 -9.73
C GLN A 171 8.16 8.68 -9.58
N MET A 172 6.98 8.03 -9.64
CA MET A 172 6.92 6.57 -9.68
C MET A 172 7.71 6.02 -10.88
N SER A 173 8.62 5.09 -10.65
CA SER A 173 9.40 4.40 -11.67
C SER A 173 8.49 3.54 -12.57
N TRP A 174 7.57 2.80 -11.94
CA TRP A 174 6.54 1.99 -12.57
C TRP A 174 5.18 2.62 -12.34
N LYS A 175 4.53 3.07 -13.41
CA LYS A 175 3.20 3.71 -13.32
C LYS A 175 2.13 2.68 -12.96
N VAL A 176 0.99 3.14 -12.47
CA VAL A 176 -0.11 2.26 -12.03
C VAL A 176 -0.46 1.18 -13.05
N ALA A 177 -0.59 1.53 -14.33
CA ALA A 177 -0.90 0.58 -15.39
C ALA A 177 0.18 -0.49 -15.56
N GLU A 178 1.45 -0.11 -15.44
CA GLU A 178 2.59 -1.02 -15.54
C GLU A 178 2.69 -1.94 -14.32
N VAL A 179 2.41 -1.41 -13.11
CA VAL A 179 2.35 -2.19 -11.88
C VAL A 179 1.26 -3.26 -11.95
N ILE A 180 0.04 -2.89 -12.36
CA ILE A 180 -1.07 -3.85 -12.54
C ILE A 180 -0.70 -4.92 -13.56
N ALA A 181 -0.19 -4.52 -14.72
CA ALA A 181 0.21 -5.44 -15.78
C ALA A 181 1.29 -6.42 -15.29
N ASN A 182 2.34 -5.92 -14.65
CA ASN A 182 3.44 -6.74 -14.14
C ASN A 182 2.96 -7.69 -13.03
N LEU A 183 2.21 -7.21 -12.03
CA LEU A 183 1.66 -8.04 -10.97
C LEU A 183 0.75 -9.15 -11.52
N SER A 184 -0.02 -8.87 -12.57
CA SER A 184 -0.93 -9.84 -13.19
C SER A 184 -0.22 -10.99 -13.90
N THR A 185 1.09 -10.91 -14.10
CA THR A 185 1.89 -12.04 -14.61
C THR A 185 2.18 -13.09 -13.54
N TYR A 186 2.18 -12.70 -12.26
CA TYR A 186 2.43 -13.59 -11.13
C TYR A 186 1.15 -14.16 -10.54
N VAL A 187 0.04 -13.38 -10.56
CA VAL A 187 -1.23 -13.74 -9.93
C VAL A 187 -2.41 -13.28 -10.77
N ALA A 188 -3.51 -14.02 -10.72
CA ALA A 188 -4.78 -13.54 -11.26
C ALA A 188 -5.37 -12.48 -10.31
N LEU A 189 -5.39 -11.22 -10.75
CA LEU A 189 -6.03 -10.11 -10.07
C LEU A 189 -7.56 -10.24 -10.14
N ALA A 190 -8.27 -9.66 -9.18
CA ALA A 190 -9.73 -9.70 -9.13
C ALA A 190 -10.30 -8.49 -8.38
N ALA A 191 -11.62 -8.32 -8.46
CA ALA A 191 -12.34 -7.33 -7.66
C ALA A 191 -12.04 -7.49 -6.17
N GLY A 192 -11.78 -6.38 -5.51
CA GLY A 192 -11.40 -6.33 -4.10
C GLY A 192 -9.90 -6.37 -3.83
N ASP A 193 -9.05 -6.56 -4.84
CA ASP A 193 -7.61 -6.45 -4.65
C ASP A 193 -7.18 -4.99 -4.48
N LEU A 194 -6.31 -4.73 -3.51
CA LEU A 194 -5.63 -3.45 -3.28
C LEU A 194 -4.16 -3.56 -3.66
N ILE A 195 -3.60 -2.49 -4.23
CA ILE A 195 -2.19 -2.40 -4.57
C ILE A 195 -1.62 -1.11 -3.98
N PHE A 196 -0.75 -1.23 -3.00
CA PHE A 196 0.10 -0.17 -2.47
C PHE A 196 1.25 0.02 -3.45
N THR A 197 1.42 1.24 -3.97
CA THR A 197 2.25 1.48 -5.18
C THR A 197 3.68 1.89 -4.90
N GLY A 198 4.11 1.88 -3.65
CA GLY A 198 5.44 2.33 -3.24
C GLY A 198 5.43 3.76 -2.71
N THR A 199 6.47 4.09 -1.97
CA THR A 199 6.60 5.31 -1.19
C THR A 199 7.71 6.23 -1.69
N PRO A 200 7.54 7.58 -1.63
CA PRO A 200 8.62 8.53 -1.89
C PRO A 200 9.66 8.55 -0.76
N ALA A 201 10.76 9.26 -0.98
CA ALA A 201 11.82 9.49 0.00
C ALA A 201 11.32 10.14 1.31
N GLY A 202 12.13 10.10 2.36
CA GLY A 202 11.83 10.68 3.66
C GLY A 202 11.20 9.72 4.67
N VAL A 203 11.26 8.40 4.39
CA VAL A 203 10.87 7.35 5.32
C VAL A 203 11.64 7.49 6.63
N SER A 204 10.94 7.50 7.77
CA SER A 204 11.57 7.67 9.07
C SER A 204 10.81 6.95 10.19
N ALA A 205 11.47 6.80 11.33
CA ALA A 205 10.88 6.15 12.50
C ALA A 205 9.77 6.98 13.13
N VAL A 206 8.80 6.28 13.69
CA VAL A 206 7.75 6.85 14.55
C VAL A 206 7.77 6.18 15.92
N VAL A 207 7.31 6.90 16.93
CA VAL A 207 7.21 6.43 18.31
C VAL A 207 5.77 6.49 18.80
N ARG A 208 5.51 5.89 19.96
CA ARG A 208 4.17 5.91 20.57
C ARG A 208 3.71 7.32 20.86
N GLY A 209 2.45 7.61 20.56
CA GLY A 209 1.82 8.90 20.79
C GLY A 209 2.01 9.92 19.67
N GLU A 210 2.77 9.61 18.62
CA GLU A 210 2.87 10.47 17.45
C GLU A 210 1.64 10.34 16.55
N VAL A 211 1.23 11.47 15.97
CA VAL A 211 0.10 11.58 15.04
C VAL A 211 0.62 11.70 13.62
N LEU A 212 0.18 10.79 12.76
CA LEU A 212 0.50 10.78 11.34
C LEU A 212 -0.70 11.34 10.55
N THR A 213 -0.41 12.28 9.65
CA THR A 213 -1.39 12.78 8.66
C THR A 213 -0.77 12.67 7.27
N ALA A 214 -1.56 12.20 6.30
CA ALA A 214 -1.08 11.94 4.95
C ALA A 214 -2.12 12.36 3.89
N GLY A 215 -1.68 12.69 2.69
CA GLY A 215 -2.53 13.09 1.59
C GLY A 215 -1.80 13.06 0.26
#